data_3f350e65be168c9c732de8a7c1b3eb77
#
_entry.id   3f350e65be168c9c732de8a7c1b3eb77
#
_cell.length_a   1.000
_cell.length_b   1.000
_cell.length_c   1.000
_cell.angle_alpha   90.00
_cell.angle_beta   90.00
_cell.angle_gamma   90.00
#
_symmetry.space_group_name_H-M   'P 1'
#
loop_
_entity.id
_entity.type
_entity.pdbx_description
1 polymer ?
#
loop_
_entity_poly.entity_id
_entity_poly.type
_entity_poly.pdbx_seq_one_letter_code
_entity_poly.pdbx_strand_id
1 'polypeptide(L)'
;TEKMNMTILLDEFLDFGALKAIGDLKNKNTYNFQKDADRKAILPYLKSVAGETAKYQYNKKYNKSITRKFSKLIFGKESSNSKILNGDWGIEQPSFEDVKITKCGEKKYKVTAKLKFILSDENEYGDPFEKVTTKSKVTLVAKKNKNAEYGFYALKVKFEKAVLSANEIYMEYLRNVDHENTAMPEYRVVDYKIIDFNHDGKKELIYDFFDEGASGGPVGSYVCAIKKGKVKELYSVRNGVFFTIKGQKNALGVTSSQLWADSAAVLKLKDYKVIEAPGYECSRGVDNQKGKTIFTYTKNGKKITKSDYKTGVKKMMKDWKEISMKKYTRE
;
A
#
# COMPACT_ATOMS: atom_id res chain seq x y z
N THR A 1 -5.41 -10.20 -27.30
CA THR A 1 -4.71 -11.37 -27.80
C THR A 1 -3.20 -11.32 -27.53
N GLU A 2 -2.37 -10.48 -28.24
CA GLU A 2 -0.91 -10.41 -27.97
C GLU A 2 -0.60 -9.90 -26.56
N LYS A 3 -1.35 -8.91 -26.08
CA LYS A 3 -1.21 -8.40 -24.72
C LYS A 3 -1.51 -9.48 -23.68
N MET A 4 -2.60 -10.22 -23.86
CA MET A 4 -2.97 -11.32 -22.97
C MET A 4 -1.89 -12.41 -22.96
N ASN A 5 -1.40 -12.84 -24.10
CA ASN A 5 -0.37 -13.87 -24.21
C ASN A 5 0.95 -13.46 -23.53
N MET A 6 1.35 -12.18 -23.63
CA MET A 6 2.54 -11.68 -22.94
C MET A 6 2.32 -11.57 -21.42
N THR A 7 1.10 -11.29 -20.97
CA THR A 7 0.76 -11.31 -19.54
C THR A 7 0.84 -12.74 -19.00
N ILE A 8 0.29 -13.73 -19.70
CA ILE A 8 0.38 -15.15 -19.33
C ILE A 8 1.85 -15.61 -19.30
N LEU A 9 2.66 -15.20 -20.28
CA LEU A 9 4.10 -15.50 -20.24
C LEU A 9 4.80 -14.85 -19.04
N LEU A 10 4.39 -13.66 -18.63
CA LEU A 10 4.92 -13.01 -17.44
C LEU A 10 4.55 -13.81 -16.18
N ASP A 11 3.32 -14.33 -16.11
CA ASP A 11 2.82 -15.10 -14.97
C ASP A 11 3.61 -16.40 -14.72
N GLU A 12 4.29 -16.94 -15.74
CA GLU A 12 5.22 -18.06 -15.55
C GLU A 12 6.36 -17.77 -14.55
N PHE A 13 6.67 -16.49 -14.33
CA PHE A 13 7.74 -16.06 -13.43
C PHE A 13 7.24 -15.59 -12.07
N LEU A 14 5.96 -15.76 -11.79
CA LEU A 14 5.29 -15.18 -10.61
C LEU A 14 5.87 -15.74 -9.30
N ASP A 15 5.88 -17.05 -9.15
CA ASP A 15 6.34 -17.73 -7.93
C ASP A 15 7.84 -17.47 -7.68
N PHE A 16 8.64 -17.51 -8.75
CA PHE A 16 10.06 -17.17 -8.66
C PHE A 16 10.28 -15.73 -8.19
N GLY A 17 9.49 -14.79 -8.71
CA GLY A 17 9.53 -13.38 -8.33
C GLY A 17 9.14 -13.17 -6.88
N ALA A 18 8.10 -13.86 -6.41
CA ALA A 18 7.61 -13.77 -5.05
C ALA A 18 8.66 -14.28 -4.04
N LEU A 19 9.20 -15.48 -4.25
CA LEU A 19 10.26 -16.05 -3.40
C LEU A 19 11.51 -15.15 -3.35
N LYS A 20 11.86 -14.55 -4.49
CA LYS A 20 12.97 -13.60 -4.54
C LYS A 20 12.68 -12.33 -3.75
N ALA A 21 11.47 -11.84 -3.78
CA ALA A 21 11.06 -10.61 -3.11
C ALA A 21 11.05 -10.73 -1.57
N ILE A 22 10.74 -11.92 -1.04
CA ILE A 22 10.81 -12.21 0.41
C ILE A 22 12.21 -12.59 0.89
N GLY A 23 13.17 -12.76 -0.02
CA GLY A 23 14.56 -13.01 0.33
C GLY A 23 14.99 -14.49 0.36
N ASP A 24 14.09 -15.43 0.06
CA ASP A 24 14.38 -16.87 0.04
C ASP A 24 15.34 -17.26 -1.09
N LEU A 25 15.36 -16.47 -2.16
CA LEU A 25 16.28 -16.67 -3.27
C LEU A 25 17.33 -15.55 -3.32
N LYS A 26 18.50 -15.80 -2.78
CA LYS A 26 19.66 -14.87 -2.80
C LYS A 26 20.38 -14.83 -4.16
N ASN A 27 19.71 -15.19 -5.24
CA ASN A 27 20.27 -15.23 -6.59
C ASN A 27 20.40 -13.82 -7.21
N LYS A 28 21.11 -13.74 -8.34
CA LYS A 28 21.22 -12.52 -9.15
C LYS A 28 19.84 -11.96 -9.55
N ASN A 29 19.79 -10.66 -9.82
CA ASN A 29 18.52 -9.99 -10.17
C ASN A 29 18.15 -10.07 -11.65
N THR A 30 19.05 -10.59 -12.50
CA THR A 30 18.87 -10.64 -13.95
C THR A 30 19.19 -12.02 -14.47
N TYR A 31 18.27 -12.61 -15.23
CA TYR A 31 18.40 -13.92 -15.87
C TYR A 31 18.31 -13.75 -17.39
N ASN A 32 19.34 -14.21 -18.09
CA ASN A 32 19.41 -14.21 -19.54
C ASN A 32 19.20 -15.64 -20.06
N PHE A 33 18.06 -15.91 -20.67
CA PHE A 33 17.66 -17.25 -21.10
C PHE A 33 18.40 -17.77 -22.34
N GLN A 34 19.34 -17.01 -22.88
CA GLN A 34 20.33 -17.54 -23.80
C GLN A 34 21.36 -18.44 -23.08
N LYS A 35 21.54 -18.24 -21.73
CA LYS A 35 22.44 -19.04 -20.89
C LYS A 35 21.71 -20.23 -20.28
N ASP A 36 22.29 -21.43 -20.37
CA ASP A 36 21.72 -22.66 -19.81
C ASP A 36 21.55 -22.59 -18.27
N ALA A 37 22.58 -22.07 -17.59
CA ALA A 37 22.54 -21.91 -16.13
C ALA A 37 21.35 -21.05 -15.65
N ASP A 38 20.99 -19.99 -16.40
CA ASP A 38 19.89 -19.10 -16.06
C ASP A 38 18.52 -19.77 -16.27
N ARG A 39 18.39 -20.58 -17.35
CA ARG A 39 17.19 -21.39 -17.55
C ARG A 39 17.04 -22.44 -16.46
N LYS A 40 18.11 -23.18 -16.14
CA LYS A 40 18.09 -24.19 -15.07
C LYS A 40 17.71 -23.60 -13.71
N ALA A 41 18.15 -22.36 -13.41
CA ALA A 41 17.84 -21.70 -12.15
C ALA A 41 16.35 -21.37 -12.00
N ILE A 42 15.66 -21.07 -13.08
CA ILE A 42 14.25 -20.63 -13.05
C ILE A 42 13.27 -21.79 -13.29
N LEU A 43 13.64 -22.77 -14.12
CA LEU A 43 12.76 -23.87 -14.52
C LEU A 43 11.98 -24.51 -13.36
N PRO A 44 12.56 -24.75 -12.16
CA PRO A 44 11.81 -25.35 -11.03
C PRO A 44 10.63 -24.52 -10.53
N TYR A 45 10.60 -23.23 -10.85
CA TYR A 45 9.63 -22.27 -10.31
C TYR A 45 8.64 -21.78 -11.37
N LEU A 46 8.71 -22.26 -12.61
CA LEU A 46 7.74 -21.89 -13.63
C LEU A 46 6.37 -22.49 -13.29
N LYS A 47 5.33 -21.68 -13.40
CA LYS A 47 3.95 -22.05 -13.07
C LYS A 47 3.51 -23.30 -13.85
N SER A 48 3.78 -23.37 -15.16
CA SER A 48 3.49 -24.53 -16.00
C SER A 48 4.25 -25.78 -15.57
N VAL A 49 5.50 -25.65 -15.10
CA VAL A 49 6.30 -26.77 -14.60
C VAL A 49 5.72 -27.29 -13.29
N ALA A 50 5.39 -26.40 -12.35
CA ALA A 50 4.79 -26.74 -11.08
C ALA A 50 3.44 -27.47 -11.26
N GLY A 51 2.58 -26.97 -12.14
CA GLY A 51 1.27 -27.57 -12.43
C GLY A 51 1.35 -28.99 -12.97
N GLU A 52 2.30 -29.27 -13.89
CA GLU A 52 2.49 -30.61 -14.47
C GLU A 52 3.15 -31.59 -13.51
N THR A 53 3.97 -31.10 -12.58
CA THR A 53 4.76 -31.97 -11.71
C THR A 53 4.11 -32.26 -10.35
N ALA A 54 3.05 -31.53 -10.00
CA ALA A 54 2.30 -31.76 -8.77
C ALA A 54 1.88 -33.24 -8.57
N LYS A 55 1.65 -33.98 -9.67
CA LYS A 55 1.28 -35.40 -9.67
C LYS A 55 2.47 -36.37 -9.50
N TYR A 56 3.72 -35.92 -9.75
CA TYR A 56 4.89 -36.80 -9.91
C TYR A 56 6.16 -36.24 -9.26
N GLN A 57 6.02 -35.51 -8.17
CA GLN A 57 7.05 -34.73 -7.47
C GLN A 57 8.41 -35.44 -7.25
N TYR A 58 8.40 -36.76 -7.06
CA TYR A 58 9.58 -37.53 -6.66
C TYR A 58 10.30 -38.22 -7.83
N ASN A 59 9.79 -38.12 -9.04
CA ASN A 59 10.39 -38.78 -10.20
C ASN A 59 11.39 -37.88 -10.94
N LYS A 60 12.68 -38.00 -10.62
CA LYS A 60 13.76 -37.19 -11.24
C LYS A 60 13.80 -37.29 -12.77
N LYS A 61 13.47 -38.46 -13.38
CA LYS A 61 13.46 -38.65 -14.82
C LYS A 61 12.30 -37.91 -15.46
N TYR A 62 11.12 -37.99 -14.85
CA TYR A 62 9.93 -37.27 -15.27
C TYR A 62 10.16 -35.75 -15.17
N ASN A 63 10.66 -35.27 -14.05
CA ASN A 63 10.98 -33.86 -13.82
C ASN A 63 11.94 -33.30 -14.89
N LYS A 64 12.99 -34.05 -15.25
CA LYS A 64 13.90 -33.67 -16.37
C LYS A 64 13.17 -33.60 -17.71
N SER A 65 12.23 -34.50 -17.98
CA SER A 65 11.44 -34.49 -19.22
C SER A 65 10.53 -33.27 -19.30
N ILE A 66 9.78 -33.00 -18.24
CA ILE A 66 8.84 -31.84 -18.16
C ILE A 66 9.60 -30.52 -18.25
N THR A 67 10.65 -30.34 -17.46
CA THR A 67 11.46 -29.11 -17.50
C THR A 67 12.10 -28.90 -18.87
N ARG A 68 12.50 -29.96 -19.56
CA ARG A 68 13.02 -29.91 -20.95
C ARG A 68 11.94 -29.44 -21.92
N LYS A 69 10.71 -29.99 -21.82
CA LYS A 69 9.56 -29.61 -22.64
C LYS A 69 9.28 -28.10 -22.49
N PHE A 70 9.07 -27.62 -21.26
CA PHE A 70 8.75 -26.21 -21.00
C PHE A 70 9.91 -25.27 -21.30
N SER A 71 11.17 -25.71 -21.13
CA SER A 71 12.32 -24.92 -21.56
C SER A 71 12.30 -24.63 -23.06
N LYS A 72 11.92 -25.59 -23.89
CA LYS A 72 11.75 -25.37 -25.34
C LYS A 72 10.58 -24.42 -25.63
N LEU A 73 9.45 -24.62 -24.99
CA LEU A 73 8.23 -23.85 -25.24
C LEU A 73 8.32 -22.40 -24.77
N ILE A 74 8.96 -22.14 -23.61
CA ILE A 74 9.05 -20.81 -23.00
C ILE A 74 10.30 -20.05 -23.43
N PHE A 75 11.45 -20.73 -23.56
CA PHE A 75 12.72 -20.06 -23.86
C PHE A 75 13.22 -20.30 -25.30
N GLY A 76 12.60 -21.21 -26.05
CA GLY A 76 13.05 -21.63 -27.36
C GLY A 76 14.36 -22.38 -27.33
N LYS A 77 14.81 -22.85 -26.19
CA LYS A 77 16.08 -23.56 -25.96
C LYS A 77 15.92 -24.68 -24.96
N GLU A 78 16.68 -25.76 -25.18
CA GLU A 78 16.65 -26.90 -24.28
C GLU A 78 17.43 -26.64 -23.00
N SER A 79 16.83 -26.97 -21.87
CA SER A 79 17.44 -27.12 -20.57
C SER A 79 16.60 -28.10 -19.75
N SER A 80 17.20 -28.74 -18.76
CA SER A 80 16.45 -29.61 -17.85
C SER A 80 16.92 -29.43 -16.40
N ASN A 81 15.99 -29.63 -15.47
CA ASN A 81 16.28 -29.68 -14.04
C ASN A 81 15.55 -30.88 -13.43
N SER A 82 16.19 -31.57 -12.51
CA SER A 82 15.58 -32.70 -11.78
C SER A 82 14.94 -32.26 -10.45
N LYS A 83 15.26 -31.04 -10.00
CA LYS A 83 14.64 -30.43 -8.81
C LYS A 83 13.42 -29.66 -9.28
N ILE A 84 12.31 -29.89 -8.61
CA ILE A 84 11.09 -29.11 -8.73
C ILE A 84 10.70 -28.77 -7.33
N LEU A 85 10.37 -27.52 -7.13
CA LEU A 85 9.97 -27.02 -5.84
C LEU A 85 8.45 -26.82 -5.89
N ASN A 86 7.75 -27.77 -5.27
CA ASN A 86 6.36 -27.59 -4.92
C ASN A 86 6.34 -27.19 -3.46
N GLY A 87 5.78 -26.08 -3.14
CA GLY A 87 5.64 -25.64 -1.76
C GLY A 87 4.51 -24.64 -1.65
N ASP A 88 3.76 -24.77 -0.61
CA ASP A 88 3.03 -23.66 -0.06
C ASP A 88 4.08 -22.75 0.59
N TRP A 89 4.35 -21.62 -0.05
CA TRP A 89 5.42 -20.72 0.36
C TRP A 89 4.97 -19.71 1.42
N GLY A 90 3.74 -19.83 1.94
CA GLY A 90 3.15 -18.83 2.83
C GLY A 90 2.98 -17.46 2.16
N ILE A 91 3.05 -17.41 0.83
CA ILE A 91 2.80 -16.22 0.04
C ILE A 91 1.43 -16.39 -0.60
N GLU A 92 0.47 -15.69 -0.07
CA GLU A 92 -0.87 -15.73 -0.62
C GLU A 92 -0.99 -14.78 -1.81
N GLN A 93 -1.60 -15.29 -2.88
CA GLN A 93 -2.01 -14.56 -4.08
C GLN A 93 -0.98 -13.59 -4.67
N PRO A 94 0.22 -14.04 -5.06
CA PRO A 94 1.12 -13.17 -5.81
C PRO A 94 0.46 -12.75 -7.13
N SER A 95 0.65 -11.48 -7.52
CA SER A 95 0.10 -10.93 -8.76
C SER A 95 1.04 -9.92 -9.41
N PHE A 96 0.94 -9.81 -10.74
CA PHE A 96 1.57 -8.72 -11.47
C PHE A 96 0.56 -7.62 -11.76
N GLU A 97 0.86 -6.41 -11.30
CA GLU A 97 0.05 -5.22 -11.56
C GLU A 97 0.83 -4.19 -12.40
N ASP A 98 0.11 -3.18 -12.90
CA ASP A 98 0.67 -2.11 -13.74
C ASP A 98 1.42 -2.64 -14.98
N VAL A 99 0.91 -3.72 -15.59
CA VAL A 99 1.55 -4.36 -16.73
C VAL A 99 1.58 -3.42 -17.92
N LYS A 100 2.80 -3.02 -18.32
CA LYS A 100 3.07 -2.19 -19.50
C LYS A 100 3.87 -2.96 -20.51
N ILE A 101 3.40 -2.98 -21.75
CA ILE A 101 4.03 -3.70 -22.87
C ILE A 101 4.47 -2.67 -23.90
N THR A 102 5.76 -2.70 -24.25
CA THR A 102 6.36 -1.81 -25.26
C THR A 102 7.14 -2.62 -26.26
N LYS A 103 7.00 -2.31 -27.55
CA LYS A 103 7.84 -2.88 -28.61
C LYS A 103 9.24 -2.28 -28.50
N CYS A 104 10.28 -3.11 -28.45
CA CYS A 104 11.67 -2.67 -28.29
C CYS A 104 12.60 -3.20 -29.39
N GLY A 105 12.06 -3.63 -30.52
CA GLY A 105 12.77 -4.11 -31.70
C GLY A 105 11.88 -4.93 -32.61
N GLU A 106 12.44 -5.45 -33.72
CA GLU A 106 11.71 -6.34 -34.60
C GLU A 106 11.33 -7.62 -33.82
N LYS A 107 10.02 -7.89 -33.74
CA LYS A 107 9.47 -9.05 -33.01
C LYS A 107 9.89 -9.13 -31.54
N LYS A 108 10.45 -8.03 -30.94
CA LYS A 108 10.85 -7.98 -29.53
C LYS A 108 9.97 -7.03 -28.76
N TYR A 109 9.64 -7.44 -27.54
CA TYR A 109 8.77 -6.72 -26.62
C TYR A 109 9.40 -6.68 -25.24
N LYS A 110 9.18 -5.56 -24.55
CA LYS A 110 9.53 -5.35 -23.15
C LYS A 110 8.25 -5.26 -22.36
N VAL A 111 8.08 -6.13 -21.38
CA VAL A 111 6.98 -6.13 -20.43
C VAL A 111 7.52 -5.65 -19.10
N THR A 112 6.90 -4.65 -18.49
CA THR A 112 7.22 -4.20 -17.14
C THR A 112 5.98 -4.31 -16.27
N ALA A 113 6.15 -4.75 -15.04
CA ALA A 113 5.08 -4.90 -14.07
C ALA A 113 5.60 -4.66 -12.65
N LYS A 114 4.70 -4.45 -11.70
CA LYS A 114 4.95 -4.52 -10.27
C LYS A 114 4.49 -5.87 -9.75
N LEU A 115 5.33 -6.50 -8.94
CA LEU A 115 4.97 -7.70 -8.22
C LEU A 115 4.41 -7.31 -6.87
N LYS A 116 3.16 -7.61 -6.65
CA LYS A 116 2.46 -7.53 -5.38
C LYS A 116 2.18 -8.93 -4.85
N PHE A 117 2.08 -9.05 -3.57
CA PHE A 117 1.61 -10.25 -2.89
C PHE A 117 0.97 -9.89 -1.56
N ILE A 118 0.15 -10.78 -1.08
CA ILE A 118 -0.52 -10.72 0.20
C ILE A 118 0.32 -11.53 1.18
N LEU A 119 0.55 -10.97 2.35
CA LEU A 119 1.15 -11.66 3.49
C LEU A 119 0.08 -11.76 4.56
N SER A 120 -0.10 -12.93 5.13
CA SER A 120 -0.85 -13.06 6.37
C SER A 120 -0.08 -12.36 7.50
N ASP A 121 -0.76 -11.54 8.25
CA ASP A 121 -0.26 -10.82 9.43
C ASP A 121 -1.32 -10.93 10.53
N GLU A 122 -1.03 -10.52 11.74
CA GLU A 122 -1.98 -10.50 12.85
C GLU A 122 -2.11 -9.07 13.38
N ASN A 123 -3.33 -8.66 13.72
CA ASN A 123 -3.57 -7.38 14.35
C ASN A 123 -3.17 -7.41 15.84
N GLU A 124 -3.31 -6.29 16.54
CA GLU A 124 -2.96 -6.18 17.96
C GLU A 124 -3.78 -7.10 18.89
N TYR A 125 -4.89 -7.65 18.39
CA TYR A 125 -5.76 -8.62 19.10
C TYR A 125 -5.47 -10.07 18.72
N GLY A 126 -4.52 -10.33 17.80
CA GLY A 126 -4.19 -11.65 17.31
C GLY A 126 -5.10 -12.17 16.20
N ASP A 127 -5.97 -11.33 15.63
CA ASP A 127 -6.81 -11.71 14.51
C ASP A 127 -6.02 -11.66 13.21
N PRO A 128 -6.13 -12.68 12.34
CA PRO A 128 -5.41 -12.72 11.07
C PRO A 128 -5.99 -11.69 10.09
N PHE A 129 -5.12 -10.97 9.39
CA PHE A 129 -5.50 -10.11 8.29
C PHE A 129 -4.51 -10.18 7.13
N GLU A 130 -4.96 -9.77 5.96
CA GLU A 130 -4.16 -9.77 4.74
C GLU A 130 -3.45 -8.42 4.52
N LYS A 131 -2.13 -8.48 4.46
CA LYS A 131 -1.30 -7.31 4.20
C LYS A 131 -0.77 -7.30 2.78
N VAL A 132 -1.26 -6.36 1.99
CA VAL A 132 -0.78 -6.16 0.62
C VAL A 132 0.57 -5.44 0.62
N THR A 133 1.51 -5.94 -0.15
CA THR A 133 2.82 -5.32 -0.29
C THR A 133 3.38 -5.40 -1.70
N THR A 134 3.94 -4.29 -2.19
CA THR A 134 4.64 -4.20 -3.46
C THR A 134 6.15 -4.23 -3.21
N LYS A 135 6.82 -5.31 -3.61
CA LYS A 135 8.25 -5.50 -3.32
C LYS A 135 9.16 -5.34 -4.53
N SER A 136 8.69 -5.73 -5.71
CA SER A 136 9.56 -5.81 -6.88
C SER A 136 8.94 -5.17 -8.12
N LYS A 137 9.81 -4.58 -8.93
CA LYS A 137 9.53 -4.25 -10.33
C LYS A 137 10.13 -5.36 -11.18
N VAL A 138 9.30 -5.93 -12.05
CA VAL A 138 9.72 -6.99 -12.97
C VAL A 138 9.83 -6.42 -14.40
N THR A 139 10.86 -6.81 -15.10
CA THR A 139 11.06 -6.50 -16.52
C THR A 139 11.33 -7.78 -17.26
N LEU A 140 10.41 -8.20 -18.15
CA LEU A 140 10.55 -9.32 -19.06
C LEU A 140 10.83 -8.79 -20.47
N VAL A 141 11.83 -9.36 -21.14
CA VAL A 141 12.05 -9.17 -22.57
C VAL A 141 11.64 -10.45 -23.28
N ALA A 142 10.72 -10.35 -24.23
CA ALA A 142 10.21 -11.47 -24.99
C ALA A 142 10.36 -11.26 -26.52
N LYS A 143 10.42 -12.35 -27.28
CA LYS A 143 10.47 -12.35 -28.74
C LYS A 143 9.31 -13.15 -29.30
N LYS A 144 8.53 -12.55 -30.21
CA LYS A 144 7.43 -13.21 -30.91
C LYS A 144 7.92 -14.39 -31.71
N ASN A 145 7.28 -15.55 -31.51
CA ASN A 145 7.59 -16.79 -32.27
C ASN A 145 6.37 -17.72 -32.21
N LYS A 146 5.91 -18.19 -33.38
CA LYS A 146 4.74 -19.07 -33.50
C LYS A 146 4.87 -20.43 -32.81
N ASN A 147 6.12 -20.89 -32.60
CA ASN A 147 6.41 -22.19 -31.96
C ASN A 147 6.54 -22.08 -30.42
N ALA A 148 6.37 -20.88 -29.84
CA ALA A 148 6.38 -20.68 -28.41
C ALA A 148 5.00 -20.95 -27.82
N GLU A 149 4.91 -21.40 -26.55
CA GLU A 149 3.66 -21.76 -25.86
C GLU A 149 2.61 -20.64 -25.94
N TYR A 150 3.03 -19.40 -25.66
CA TYR A 150 2.15 -18.22 -25.67
C TYR A 150 2.42 -17.32 -26.90
N GLY A 151 3.02 -17.84 -27.96
CA GLY A 151 3.42 -17.06 -29.14
C GLY A 151 4.66 -16.18 -28.91
N PHE A 152 5.34 -16.31 -27.76
CA PHE A 152 6.52 -15.54 -27.40
C PHE A 152 7.52 -16.37 -26.61
N TYR A 153 8.81 -16.27 -26.95
CA TYR A 153 9.89 -16.78 -26.11
C TYR A 153 10.36 -15.71 -25.13
N ALA A 154 10.50 -16.06 -23.86
CA ALA A 154 11.18 -15.25 -22.88
C ALA A 154 12.69 -15.24 -23.16
N LEU A 155 13.28 -14.06 -23.32
CA LEU A 155 14.70 -13.87 -23.56
C LEU A 155 15.47 -13.50 -22.30
N LYS A 156 14.85 -12.69 -21.44
CA LYS A 156 15.46 -12.14 -20.24
C LYS A 156 14.39 -11.71 -19.25
N VAL A 157 14.61 -11.97 -17.98
CA VAL A 157 13.83 -11.38 -16.89
C VAL A 157 14.74 -10.69 -15.89
N LYS A 158 14.28 -9.57 -15.35
CA LYS A 158 14.96 -8.79 -14.31
C LYS A 158 13.99 -8.45 -13.21
N PHE A 159 14.41 -8.67 -11.97
CA PHE A 159 13.71 -8.30 -10.76
C PHE A 159 14.49 -7.18 -10.05
N GLU A 160 13.84 -6.08 -9.77
CA GLU A 160 14.42 -4.91 -9.10
C GLU A 160 13.53 -4.52 -7.93
N LYS A 161 14.09 -3.95 -6.89
CA LYS A 161 13.29 -3.37 -5.82
C LYS A 161 12.30 -2.36 -6.40
N ALA A 162 11.04 -2.46 -6.05
CA ALA A 162 10.04 -1.47 -6.46
C ALA A 162 10.37 -0.11 -5.82
N VAL A 163 10.32 0.93 -6.64
CA VAL A 163 10.37 2.32 -6.18
C VAL A 163 8.94 2.84 -6.29
N LEU A 164 8.31 3.03 -5.15
CA LEU A 164 6.94 3.53 -5.07
C LEU A 164 6.95 5.06 -4.95
N SER A 165 6.02 5.70 -5.64
CA SER A 165 5.71 7.10 -5.41
C SER A 165 5.05 7.30 -4.04
N ALA A 166 5.04 8.52 -3.53
CA ALA A 166 4.34 8.83 -2.28
C ALA A 166 2.86 8.42 -2.32
N ASN A 167 2.19 8.62 -3.45
CA ASN A 167 0.80 8.21 -3.60
C ASN A 167 0.63 6.68 -3.47
N GLU A 168 1.50 5.89 -4.10
CA GLU A 168 1.43 4.43 -4.03
C GLU A 168 1.71 3.91 -2.62
N ILE A 169 2.68 4.50 -1.91
CA ILE A 169 2.98 4.15 -0.52
C ILE A 169 1.77 4.44 0.37
N TYR A 170 1.12 5.59 0.19
CA TYR A 170 -0.06 5.94 0.99
C TYR A 170 -1.28 5.07 0.65
N MET A 171 -1.51 4.75 -0.63
CA MET A 171 -2.62 3.87 -1.00
C MET A 171 -2.41 2.44 -0.49
N GLU A 172 -1.18 1.91 -0.54
CA GLU A 172 -0.83 0.61 0.06
C GLU A 172 -1.04 0.63 1.59
N TYR A 173 -0.67 1.72 2.24
CA TYR A 173 -0.88 1.91 3.68
C TYR A 173 -2.38 1.94 4.04
N LEU A 174 -3.19 2.74 3.33
CA LEU A 174 -4.63 2.84 3.58
C LEU A 174 -5.34 1.49 3.38
N ARG A 175 -4.96 0.74 2.34
CA ARG A 175 -5.47 -0.62 2.11
C ARG A 175 -5.14 -1.54 3.29
N ASN A 176 -3.91 -1.50 3.79
CA ASN A 176 -3.51 -2.32 4.92
C ASN A 176 -4.23 -1.93 6.21
N VAL A 177 -4.40 -0.64 6.49
CA VAL A 177 -5.20 -0.16 7.63
C VAL A 177 -6.65 -0.61 7.52
N ASP A 178 -7.23 -0.57 6.32
CA ASP A 178 -8.60 -1.01 6.07
C ASP A 178 -8.75 -2.54 6.24
N HIS A 179 -7.77 -3.32 5.78
CA HIS A 179 -7.75 -4.78 5.89
C HIS A 179 -7.46 -5.27 7.31
N GLU A 180 -6.61 -4.61 8.07
CA GLU A 180 -6.31 -4.94 9.48
C GLU A 180 -7.57 -4.97 10.35
N ASN A 181 -8.60 -4.24 9.93
CA ASN A 181 -9.86 -4.12 10.64
C ASN A 181 -11.01 -4.88 9.97
N THR A 182 -10.75 -5.80 9.04
CA THR A 182 -11.80 -6.58 8.37
C THR A 182 -12.58 -7.52 9.28
N ALA A 183 -12.00 -7.94 10.42
CA ALA A 183 -12.71 -8.70 11.45
C ALA A 183 -13.87 -7.91 12.09
N MET A 184 -13.82 -6.58 11.97
CA MET A 184 -14.86 -5.64 12.43
C MET A 184 -15.27 -4.77 11.24
N PRO A 185 -16.24 -5.20 10.41
CA PRO A 185 -16.60 -4.53 9.15
C PRO A 185 -17.11 -3.09 9.35
N GLU A 186 -17.51 -2.73 10.55
CA GLU A 186 -17.82 -1.37 10.99
C GLU A 186 -16.61 -0.44 11.01
N TYR A 187 -15.38 -0.99 11.12
CA TYR A 187 -14.14 -0.23 11.13
C TYR A 187 -13.57 -0.15 9.71
N ARG A 188 -13.43 1.06 9.17
CA ARG A 188 -12.91 1.25 7.81
C ARG A 188 -12.33 2.64 7.57
N VAL A 189 -11.44 2.73 6.60
CA VAL A 189 -11.03 4.00 6.00
C VAL A 189 -12.20 4.55 5.18
N VAL A 190 -12.58 5.80 5.39
CA VAL A 190 -13.74 6.42 4.70
C VAL A 190 -13.30 7.44 3.68
N ASP A 191 -12.52 8.40 4.12
CA ASP A 191 -12.09 9.53 3.31
C ASP A 191 -10.58 9.74 3.47
N TYR A 192 -9.94 10.27 2.44
CA TYR A 192 -8.51 10.59 2.48
C TYR A 192 -8.13 11.79 1.61
N LYS A 193 -6.98 12.38 1.90
CA LYS A 193 -6.32 13.39 1.07
C LYS A 193 -4.81 13.22 1.13
N ILE A 194 -4.18 13.18 -0.05
CA ILE A 194 -2.72 13.23 -0.17
C ILE A 194 -2.36 14.64 -0.66
N ILE A 195 -1.68 15.41 0.16
CA ILE A 195 -1.41 16.83 -0.03
C ILE A 195 -0.04 17.22 0.56
N ASP A 196 0.69 18.07 -0.12
CA ASP A 196 1.86 18.76 0.44
C ASP A 196 1.36 20.03 1.17
N PHE A 197 0.95 19.89 2.42
CA PHE A 197 0.38 21.02 3.16
C PHE A 197 1.45 21.93 3.75
N ASN A 198 2.66 21.44 3.94
CA ASN A 198 3.78 22.20 4.51
C ASN A 198 4.68 22.82 3.44
N HIS A 199 4.40 22.55 2.14
CA HIS A 199 5.11 23.05 0.98
C HIS A 199 6.63 22.74 0.99
N ASP A 200 7.02 21.58 1.52
CA ASP A 200 8.41 21.09 1.52
C ASP A 200 8.72 20.20 0.30
N GLY A 201 7.77 20.01 -0.60
CA GLY A 201 7.85 19.17 -1.79
C GLY A 201 7.54 17.69 -1.50
N LYS A 202 7.26 17.33 -0.27
CA LYS A 202 6.79 15.98 0.11
C LYS A 202 5.32 16.03 0.40
N LYS A 203 4.65 14.93 0.12
CA LYS A 203 3.21 14.82 0.38
C LYS A 203 2.99 14.16 1.73
N GLU A 204 2.00 14.65 2.45
CA GLU A 204 1.41 14.03 3.63
C GLU A 204 0.09 13.36 3.26
N LEU A 205 -0.35 12.44 4.11
CA LEU A 205 -1.66 11.81 4.07
C LEU A 205 -2.50 12.32 5.23
N ILE A 206 -3.72 12.73 4.92
CA ILE A 206 -4.80 12.92 5.89
C ILE A 206 -5.85 11.85 5.57
N TYR A 207 -6.36 11.13 6.58
CA TYR A 207 -7.42 10.18 6.37
C TYR A 207 -8.33 10.09 7.59
N ASP A 208 -9.58 9.72 7.33
CA ASP A 208 -10.60 9.47 8.34
C ASP A 208 -10.87 7.97 8.43
N PHE A 209 -10.93 7.51 9.66
CA PHE A 209 -11.24 6.15 10.03
C PHE A 209 -12.57 6.11 10.76
N PHE A 210 -13.47 5.25 10.34
CA PHE A 210 -14.85 5.19 10.81
C PHE A 210 -15.12 3.95 11.64
N ASP A 211 -15.95 4.09 12.66
CA ASP A 211 -16.52 3.00 13.45
C ASP A 211 -18.03 3.15 13.47
N GLU A 212 -18.74 2.28 12.78
CA GLU A 212 -20.22 2.32 12.71
C GLU A 212 -20.88 1.99 14.05
N GLY A 213 -20.19 1.27 14.96
CA GLY A 213 -20.73 0.86 16.25
C GLY A 213 -20.80 1.98 17.30
N ALA A 214 -20.01 3.05 17.14
CA ALA A 214 -19.76 4.01 18.23
C ALA A 214 -20.48 5.34 18.09
N SER A 215 -21.58 5.51 17.37
CA SER A 215 -22.32 6.79 17.30
C SER A 215 -22.33 7.52 15.95
N GLY A 216 -22.05 6.84 14.86
CA GLY A 216 -22.31 7.36 13.52
C GLY A 216 -21.37 8.48 13.03
N GLY A 217 -20.12 8.49 13.50
CA GLY A 217 -19.11 9.47 13.07
C GLY A 217 -17.69 8.90 12.98
N PRO A 218 -16.74 9.59 12.34
CA PRO A 218 -15.36 9.15 12.28
C PRO A 218 -14.76 9.02 13.68
N VAL A 219 -14.19 7.85 13.99
CA VAL A 219 -13.55 7.57 15.28
C VAL A 219 -12.23 8.30 15.40
N GLY A 220 -11.50 8.40 14.28
CA GLY A 220 -10.21 9.05 14.21
C GLY A 220 -9.95 9.73 12.88
N SER A 221 -9.34 10.90 12.94
CA SER A 221 -8.81 11.62 11.80
C SER A 221 -7.30 11.75 11.99
N TYR A 222 -6.52 11.32 11.00
CA TYR A 222 -5.09 11.08 11.11
C TYR A 222 -4.30 11.95 10.14
N VAL A 223 -3.12 12.39 10.56
CA VAL A 223 -2.11 13.01 9.68
C VAL A 223 -0.87 12.15 9.68
N CYS A 224 -0.42 11.73 8.51
CA CYS A 224 0.73 10.86 8.33
C CYS A 224 1.75 11.43 7.36
N ALA A 225 3.03 11.05 7.52
CA ALA A 225 4.09 11.35 6.56
C ALA A 225 4.97 10.13 6.28
N ILE A 226 5.64 10.12 5.11
CA ILE A 226 6.59 9.08 4.74
C ILE A 226 7.96 9.40 5.31
N LYS A 227 8.45 8.54 6.21
CA LYS A 227 9.80 8.60 6.76
C LYS A 227 10.57 7.33 6.41
N LYS A 228 11.69 7.46 5.68
CA LYS A 228 12.52 6.32 5.24
C LYS A 228 11.72 5.25 4.50
N GLY A 229 10.77 5.66 3.64
CA GLY A 229 9.94 4.76 2.83
C GLY A 229 8.81 4.04 3.58
N LYS A 230 8.53 4.39 4.83
CA LYS A 230 7.41 3.89 5.63
C LYS A 230 6.50 5.03 6.03
N VAL A 231 5.20 4.78 6.08
CA VAL A 231 4.23 5.72 6.61
C VAL A 231 4.38 5.79 8.12
N LYS A 232 4.39 7.00 8.66
CA LYS A 232 4.42 7.29 10.08
C LYS A 232 3.25 8.20 10.42
N GLU A 233 2.44 7.82 11.38
CA GLU A 233 1.46 8.69 12.00
C GLU A 233 2.17 9.83 12.75
N LEU A 234 1.71 11.03 12.55
CA LEU A 234 2.24 12.24 13.15
C LEU A 234 1.27 12.85 14.15
N TYR A 235 -0.01 12.72 13.87
CA TYR A 235 -1.09 13.29 14.69
C TYR A 235 -2.38 12.51 14.46
N SER A 236 -3.15 12.36 15.51
CA SER A 236 -4.52 11.85 15.46
C SER A 236 -5.46 12.66 16.35
N VAL A 237 -6.70 12.75 15.94
CA VAL A 237 -7.75 13.45 16.69
C VAL A 237 -9.10 12.78 16.43
N ARG A 238 -9.94 12.70 17.43
CA ARG A 238 -11.28 12.15 17.30
C ARG A 238 -12.22 13.17 16.65
N ASN A 239 -13.00 12.75 15.65
CA ASN A 239 -13.96 13.60 14.91
C ASN A 239 -13.31 14.91 14.42
N GLY A 240 -12.12 14.79 13.80
CA GLY A 240 -11.34 15.93 13.34
C GLY A 240 -11.77 16.43 11.96
N VAL A 241 -11.77 17.74 11.76
CA VAL A 241 -11.83 18.36 10.43
C VAL A 241 -10.58 19.19 10.24
N PHE A 242 -9.90 19.01 9.12
CA PHE A 242 -8.65 19.68 8.80
C PHE A 242 -8.83 20.82 7.80
N PHE A 243 -8.03 21.87 7.97
CA PHE A 243 -8.10 23.09 7.18
C PHE A 243 -6.70 23.53 6.75
N THR A 244 -6.59 24.02 5.53
CA THR A 244 -5.45 24.87 5.13
C THR A 244 -5.64 26.28 5.67
N ILE A 245 -4.55 26.96 6.00
CA ILE A 245 -4.57 28.33 6.55
C ILE A 245 -3.94 29.28 5.53
N LYS A 246 -4.71 30.25 5.04
CA LYS A 246 -4.20 31.24 4.05
C LYS A 246 -2.96 31.96 4.57
N GLY A 247 -1.91 31.98 3.76
CA GLY A 247 -0.66 32.66 4.09
C GLY A 247 0.24 31.94 5.10
N GLN A 248 -0.18 30.83 5.67
CA GLN A 248 0.63 30.00 6.56
C GLN A 248 1.13 28.75 5.85
N LYS A 249 2.43 28.68 5.65
CA LYS A 249 3.11 27.44 5.26
C LYS A 249 3.41 26.61 6.52
N ASN A 250 3.47 25.31 6.39
CA ASN A 250 3.77 24.36 7.48
C ASN A 250 2.72 24.33 8.62
N ALA A 251 1.49 24.74 8.34
CA ALA A 251 0.43 24.74 9.35
C ALA A 251 -0.89 24.20 8.81
N LEU A 252 -1.57 23.41 9.62
CA LEU A 252 -2.95 22.96 9.42
C LEU A 252 -3.81 23.52 10.54
N GLY A 253 -5.00 24.01 10.21
CA GLY A 253 -6.05 24.16 11.20
C GLY A 253 -6.71 22.82 11.47
N VAL A 254 -7.08 22.55 12.69
CA VAL A 254 -7.88 21.39 13.07
C VAL A 254 -8.99 21.82 14.02
N THR A 255 -10.20 21.32 13.75
CA THR A 255 -11.29 21.36 14.73
C THR A 255 -11.64 19.93 15.10
N SER A 256 -12.07 19.71 16.33
CA SER A 256 -12.65 18.44 16.74
C SER A 256 -13.92 18.69 17.55
N SER A 257 -14.91 17.85 17.36
CA SER A 257 -16.16 17.90 18.10
C SER A 257 -16.41 16.54 18.72
N GLN A 258 -16.50 16.49 20.02
CA GLN A 258 -16.77 15.29 20.80
C GLN A 258 -17.98 15.54 21.72
N LEU A 259 -18.53 14.46 22.27
CA LEU A 259 -19.70 14.53 23.15
C LEU A 259 -19.53 15.56 24.29
N TRP A 260 -18.28 15.70 24.77
CA TRP A 260 -17.94 16.50 25.94
C TRP A 260 -17.00 17.68 25.67
N ALA A 261 -16.49 17.81 24.47
CA ALA A 261 -15.55 18.88 24.12
C ALA A 261 -15.56 19.26 22.65
N ASP A 262 -15.49 20.54 22.36
CA ASP A 262 -15.18 21.08 21.02
C ASP A 262 -13.86 21.81 21.12
N SER A 263 -12.97 21.59 20.14
CA SER A 263 -11.67 22.26 20.09
C SER A 263 -11.35 22.83 18.72
N ALA A 264 -10.49 23.84 18.68
CA ALA A 264 -9.90 24.38 17.48
C ALA A 264 -8.43 24.74 17.77
N ALA A 265 -7.51 24.21 16.98
CA ALA A 265 -6.08 24.38 17.15
C ALA A 265 -5.35 24.53 15.83
N VAL A 266 -4.10 24.97 15.88
CA VAL A 266 -3.18 25.00 14.72
C VAL A 266 -2.09 23.97 14.93
N LEU A 267 -1.95 23.07 13.99
CA LEU A 267 -0.88 22.07 13.95
C LEU A 267 0.26 22.59 13.09
N LYS A 268 1.49 22.56 13.59
CA LYS A 268 2.71 22.88 12.82
C LYS A 268 3.52 21.61 12.59
N LEU A 269 3.84 21.32 11.33
CA LEU A 269 4.71 20.19 11.00
C LEU A 269 6.15 20.67 10.91
N LYS A 270 7.03 20.03 11.68
CA LYS A 270 8.47 20.25 11.63
C LYS A 270 9.20 18.92 11.88
N ASP A 271 10.09 18.53 10.95
CA ASP A 271 10.97 17.35 11.09
C ASP A 271 10.19 16.05 11.46
N TYR A 272 9.07 15.79 10.77
CA TYR A 272 8.18 14.64 11.06
C TYR A 272 7.62 14.62 12.49
N LYS A 273 7.43 15.80 13.05
CA LYS A 273 6.73 16.00 14.32
C LYS A 273 5.65 17.06 14.13
N VAL A 274 4.49 16.78 14.66
CA VAL A 274 3.43 17.78 14.78
C VAL A 274 3.59 18.47 16.13
N ILE A 275 3.62 19.79 16.09
CA ILE A 275 3.57 20.66 17.27
C ILE A 275 2.21 21.31 17.24
N GLU A 276 1.36 20.93 18.17
CA GLU A 276 0.07 21.59 18.36
C GLU A 276 0.31 22.94 19.02
N ALA A 277 -0.06 24.01 18.34
CA ALA A 277 -0.10 25.32 18.96
C ALA A 277 -1.36 25.40 19.82
N PRO A 278 -1.24 25.86 21.06
CA PRO A 278 -2.37 26.01 21.96
C PRO A 278 -3.53 26.74 21.29
N GLY A 279 -4.71 26.19 21.41
CA GLY A 279 -5.91 26.66 20.74
C GLY A 279 -7.04 27.04 21.71
N TYR A 280 -8.25 26.92 21.21
CA TYR A 280 -9.47 27.16 21.98
C TYR A 280 -10.18 25.83 22.22
N GLU A 281 -10.70 25.65 23.45
CA GLU A 281 -11.46 24.47 23.81
C GLU A 281 -12.72 24.87 24.57
N CYS A 282 -13.83 24.18 24.31
CA CYS A 282 -15.08 24.26 25.06
C CYS A 282 -15.38 22.87 25.57
N SER A 283 -15.21 22.62 26.85
CA SER A 283 -15.59 21.36 27.50
C SER A 283 -16.97 21.47 28.18
N ARG A 284 -17.67 20.31 28.15
CA ARG A 284 -19.02 20.17 28.72
C ARG A 284 -18.93 19.24 29.92
N GLY A 285 -19.42 19.70 31.05
CA GLY A 285 -19.57 18.92 32.29
C GLY A 285 -21.00 18.94 32.78
N VAL A 286 -21.33 18.09 33.76
CA VAL A 286 -22.63 18.09 34.46
C VAL A 286 -22.39 18.47 35.89
N ASP A 287 -23.12 19.47 36.38
CA ASP A 287 -23.22 19.75 37.80
C ASP A 287 -24.11 18.69 38.46
N ASN A 288 -23.50 17.73 39.12
CA ASN A 288 -24.20 16.60 39.72
C ASN A 288 -25.19 17.01 40.80
N GLN A 289 -25.03 18.21 41.41
CA GLN A 289 -25.96 18.72 42.44
C GLN A 289 -27.19 19.38 41.83
N LYS A 290 -27.06 19.94 40.61
CA LYS A 290 -28.13 20.71 39.96
C LYS A 290 -28.65 20.10 38.68
N GLY A 291 -28.06 19.00 38.20
CA GLY A 291 -28.40 18.34 36.91
C GLY A 291 -28.22 19.25 35.71
N LYS A 292 -27.47 20.37 35.83
CA LYS A 292 -27.28 21.35 34.76
C LYS A 292 -25.95 21.13 34.03
N THR A 293 -25.98 21.25 32.70
CA THR A 293 -24.77 21.24 31.89
C THR A 293 -23.96 22.51 32.14
N ILE A 294 -22.70 22.33 32.51
CA ILE A 294 -21.73 23.42 32.71
C ILE A 294 -20.80 23.43 31.51
N PHE A 295 -20.58 24.60 30.94
CA PHE A 295 -19.59 24.82 29.87
C PHE A 295 -18.38 25.54 30.44
N THR A 296 -17.19 24.96 30.19
CA THR A 296 -15.92 25.61 30.52
C THR A 296 -15.22 25.97 29.20
N TYR A 297 -14.86 27.24 29.07
CA TYR A 297 -14.16 27.76 27.89
C TYR A 297 -12.71 28.06 28.24
N THR A 298 -11.79 27.58 27.42
CA THR A 298 -10.35 27.81 27.62
C THR A 298 -9.67 28.32 26.36
N LYS A 299 -8.60 29.08 26.58
CA LYS A 299 -7.60 29.43 25.57
C LYS A 299 -6.24 29.07 26.11
N ASN A 300 -5.50 28.22 25.40
CA ASN A 300 -4.21 27.76 25.88
C ASN A 300 -4.24 27.18 27.30
N GLY A 301 -5.29 26.43 27.63
CA GLY A 301 -5.53 25.88 28.97
C GLY A 301 -5.98 26.88 30.03
N LYS A 302 -6.05 28.17 29.74
CA LYS A 302 -6.53 29.21 30.69
C LYS A 302 -8.02 29.48 30.47
N LYS A 303 -8.80 29.55 31.56
CA LYS A 303 -10.23 29.87 31.50
C LYS A 303 -10.45 31.24 30.90
N ILE A 304 -11.46 31.36 30.05
CA ILE A 304 -11.90 32.61 29.41
C ILE A 304 -13.44 32.69 29.43
N THR A 305 -13.98 33.82 29.05
CA THR A 305 -15.42 33.97 28.91
C THR A 305 -15.94 33.28 27.63
N LYS A 306 -17.23 32.97 27.58
CA LYS A 306 -17.91 32.46 26.40
C LYS A 306 -17.79 33.42 25.21
N SER A 307 -17.83 34.73 25.47
CA SER A 307 -17.69 35.78 24.46
C SER A 307 -16.29 35.78 23.86
N ASP A 308 -15.27 35.73 24.72
CA ASP A 308 -13.86 35.68 24.26
C ASP A 308 -13.55 34.43 23.48
N TYR A 309 -14.11 33.27 23.90
CA TYR A 309 -14.03 32.00 23.16
C TYR A 309 -14.59 32.16 21.76
N LYS A 310 -15.86 32.59 21.63
CA LYS A 310 -16.52 32.74 20.30
C LYS A 310 -15.77 33.70 19.40
N THR A 311 -15.39 34.85 19.92
CA THR A 311 -14.65 35.88 19.15
C THR A 311 -13.27 35.36 18.73
N GLY A 312 -12.59 34.71 19.66
CA GLY A 312 -11.26 34.15 19.43
C GLY A 312 -11.24 33.06 18.38
N VAL A 313 -12.15 32.08 18.47
CA VAL A 313 -12.30 31.00 17.48
C VAL A 313 -12.63 31.58 16.10
N LYS A 314 -13.61 32.50 16.02
CA LYS A 314 -13.96 33.17 14.75
C LYS A 314 -12.77 33.90 14.12
N LYS A 315 -11.98 34.61 14.94
CA LYS A 315 -10.77 35.31 14.47
C LYS A 315 -9.70 34.34 13.99
N MET A 316 -9.47 33.22 14.73
CA MET A 316 -8.49 32.21 14.38
C MET A 316 -8.85 31.50 13.06
N MET A 317 -10.11 31.17 12.87
CA MET A 317 -10.59 30.42 11.71
C MET A 317 -10.91 31.31 10.49
N LYS A 318 -10.72 32.63 10.56
CA LYS A 318 -11.08 33.57 9.49
C LYS A 318 -10.47 33.21 8.12
N ASP A 319 -9.22 32.73 8.14
CA ASP A 319 -8.45 32.42 6.94
C ASP A 319 -8.31 30.90 6.72
N TRP A 320 -9.13 30.10 7.38
CA TRP A 320 -9.14 28.65 7.24
C TRP A 320 -10.03 28.21 6.08
N LYS A 321 -9.52 27.27 5.29
CA LYS A 321 -10.28 26.64 4.22
C LYS A 321 -10.24 25.12 4.44
N GLU A 322 -11.41 24.52 4.57
CA GLU A 322 -11.56 23.08 4.76
C GLU A 322 -10.88 22.29 3.64
N ILE A 323 -10.21 21.22 4.01
CA ILE A 323 -9.57 20.29 3.09
C ILE A 323 -10.63 19.34 2.57
N SER A 324 -10.94 19.46 1.28
CA SER A 324 -11.86 18.52 0.62
C SER A 324 -11.20 17.14 0.53
N MET A 325 -11.74 16.18 1.22
CA MET A 325 -11.33 14.78 1.21
C MET A 325 -11.89 14.04 -0.01
N LYS A 326 -11.29 12.92 -0.36
CA LYS A 326 -11.77 11.99 -1.38
C LYS A 326 -12.31 10.75 -0.69
N LYS A 327 -13.41 10.23 -1.18
CA LYS A 327 -13.91 8.92 -0.74
C LYS A 327 -12.88 7.84 -0.99
N TYR A 328 -12.63 7.01 0.01
CA TYR A 328 -11.87 5.78 -0.14
C TYR A 328 -12.84 4.69 -0.62
N THR A 329 -12.43 3.95 -1.64
CA THR A 329 -13.20 2.80 -2.14
C THR A 329 -12.39 1.55 -1.82
N ARG A 330 -12.96 0.65 -1.05
CA ARG A 330 -12.39 -0.67 -0.77
C ARG A 330 -12.34 -1.44 -2.10
N GLU A 331 -11.14 -1.88 -2.49
CA GLU A 331 -10.90 -2.67 -3.71
C GLU A 331 -11.06 -4.16 -3.43
#